data_fe48ec476d460e8a344adb7e780b84fd
#
_entry.id   fe48ec476d460e8a344adb7e780b84fd
#
_cell.length_a   1.000
_cell.length_b   1.000
_cell.length_c   1.000
_cell.angle_alpha   90.00
_cell.angle_beta   90.00
_cell.angle_gamma   90.00
#
_symmetry.space_group_name_H-M   'P 1'
#
loop_
_entity.id
_entity.type
_entity.pdbx_description
1 polymer ?
#
loop_
_entity_poly.entity_id
_entity_poly.type
_entity_poly.pdbx_seq_one_letter_code
_entity_poly.pdbx_strand_id
1 'polypeptide(L)' 'MRLKDLREDRDETQRQMAALLNVGQSTYSMYEDGQREIPLAALCKLADHYDVTLDYLVGRSDAPGK' A
#
# COMPACT_ATOMS: atom_id res chain seq x y z
N MET A 1 -8.99 2.59 1.29
CA MET A 1 -7.68 2.04 1.67
C MET A 1 -6.76 3.16 2.14
N ARG A 2 -5.87 2.88 3.08
CA ARG A 2 -4.96 3.88 3.67
C ARG A 2 -3.61 3.99 2.97
N LEU A 3 -3.44 3.33 1.84
CA LEU A 3 -2.14 3.20 1.17
C LEU A 3 -1.51 4.55 0.84
N LYS A 4 -2.27 5.44 0.23
CA LYS A 4 -1.76 6.77 -0.15
C LYS A 4 -1.34 7.57 1.08
N ASP A 5 -2.16 7.54 2.14
CA ASP A 5 -1.87 8.28 3.37
C ASP A 5 -0.59 7.77 4.04
N LEU A 6 -0.42 6.45 4.11
CA LEU A 6 0.78 5.86 4.70
C LEU A 6 2.03 6.22 3.87
N ARG A 7 1.90 6.20 2.55
CA ARG A 7 2.99 6.56 1.66
C ARG A 7 3.40 8.03 1.84
N GLU A 8 2.41 8.92 1.86
CA GLU A 8 2.68 10.35 2.01
C GLU A 8 3.24 10.70 3.37
N ASP A 9 2.80 10.02 4.42
CA ASP A 9 3.32 10.23 5.78
C ASP A 9 4.82 9.94 5.88
N ARG A 10 5.34 9.07 5.01
CA ARG A 10 6.76 8.71 4.98
C ARG A 10 7.53 9.41 3.88
N ASP A 11 6.90 10.36 3.19
CA ASP A 11 7.52 11.08 2.05
C ASP A 11 8.03 10.14 0.96
N GLU A 12 7.34 9.02 0.77
CA GLU A 12 7.68 8.06 -0.27
C GLU A 12 6.98 8.42 -1.58
N THR A 13 7.65 8.16 -2.70
CA THR A 13 7.06 8.39 -4.02
C THR A 13 6.34 7.14 -4.52
N GLN A 14 5.40 7.31 -5.45
CA GLN A 14 4.76 6.18 -6.13
C GLN A 14 5.79 5.32 -6.84
N ARG A 15 6.84 5.94 -7.38
CA ARG A 15 7.92 5.22 -8.07
C ARG A 15 8.65 4.28 -7.12
N GLN A 16 8.93 4.74 -5.90
CA GLN A 16 9.59 3.92 -4.88
C GLN A 16 8.72 2.72 -4.50
N MET A 17 7.43 2.94 -4.35
CA MET A 17 6.51 1.86 -3.99
C MET A 17 6.30 0.88 -5.14
N ALA A 18 6.28 1.37 -6.37
CA ALA A 18 6.21 0.50 -7.54
C ALA A 18 7.43 -0.42 -7.59
N ALA A 19 8.61 0.12 -7.31
CA ALA A 19 9.84 -0.68 -7.25
C ALA A 19 9.77 -1.73 -6.13
N LEU A 20 9.24 -1.35 -4.96
CA LEU A 20 9.07 -2.29 -3.84
C LEU A 20 8.20 -3.48 -4.25
N LEU A 21 7.15 -3.24 -4.99
CA LEU A 21 6.20 -4.27 -5.44
C LEU A 21 6.60 -4.93 -6.76
N ASN A 22 7.68 -4.45 -7.38
CA ASN A 22 8.16 -4.94 -8.67
C ASN A 22 7.09 -4.81 -9.76
N VAL A 23 6.43 -3.67 -9.81
CA VAL A 23 5.42 -3.33 -10.83
C VAL A 23 5.77 -1.99 -11.45
N GLY A 24 5.10 -1.65 -12.56
CA GLY A 24 5.26 -0.34 -13.17
C GLY A 24 4.59 0.74 -12.32
N GLN A 25 5.06 1.98 -12.46
CA GLN A 25 4.50 3.11 -11.72
C GLN A 25 3.02 3.33 -12.04
N SER A 26 2.62 3.15 -13.30
CA SER A 26 1.22 3.28 -13.70
C SER A 26 0.33 2.26 -12.98
N THR A 27 0.81 1.03 -12.87
CA THR A 27 0.09 -0.04 -12.17
C THR A 27 -0.05 0.31 -10.69
N TYR A 28 1.02 0.78 -10.07
CA TYR A 28 0.97 1.18 -8.67
C TYR A 28 -0.02 2.33 -8.44
N SER A 29 -0.01 3.31 -9.34
CA SER A 29 -0.95 4.43 -9.27
C SER A 29 -2.40 3.95 -9.32
N MET A 30 -2.69 2.98 -10.15
CA MET A 30 -4.03 2.36 -10.23
C MET A 30 -4.40 1.65 -8.93
N TYR A 31 -3.44 1.07 -8.23
CA TYR A 31 -3.68 0.46 -6.93
C TYR A 31 -4.16 1.51 -5.91
N GLU A 32 -3.49 2.66 -5.87
CA GLU A 32 -3.89 3.74 -4.95
C GLU A 32 -5.27 4.31 -5.28
N ASP A 33 -5.56 4.42 -6.58
CA ASP A 33 -6.82 4.99 -7.06
C ASP A 33 -7.99 4.02 -6.99
N GLY A 34 -7.75 2.75 -6.68
CA GLY A 34 -8.80 1.74 -6.66
C GLY A 34 -9.22 1.24 -8.03
N GLN A 35 -8.50 1.61 -9.09
CA GLN A 35 -8.79 1.19 -10.46
C GLN A 35 -8.36 -0.23 -10.75
N ARG A 36 -7.49 -0.77 -9.91
CA ARG A 36 -6.96 -2.12 -10.09
C ARG A 36 -6.81 -2.79 -8.74
N GLU A 37 -7.20 -4.06 -8.68
CA GLU A 37 -7.12 -4.84 -7.46
C GLU A 37 -5.67 -5.20 -7.15
N ILE A 38 -5.27 -5.04 -5.88
CA ILE A 38 -3.93 -5.37 -5.44
C ILE A 38 -3.87 -6.86 -5.10
N PRO A 39 -2.93 -7.63 -5.67
CA PRO A 39 -2.76 -9.03 -5.28
C PRO A 39 -2.45 -9.16 -3.79
N LEU A 40 -2.90 -10.25 -3.19
CA LEU A 40 -2.69 -10.48 -1.75
C LEU A 40 -1.22 -10.42 -1.36
N ALA A 41 -0.34 -10.99 -2.18
CA ALA A 41 1.10 -10.95 -1.90
C ALA A 41 1.62 -9.51 -1.81
N ALA A 42 1.14 -8.63 -2.69
CA ALA A 42 1.52 -7.22 -2.66
C ALA A 42 0.96 -6.51 -1.43
N LEU A 43 -0.29 -6.83 -1.05
CA LEU A 43 -0.88 -6.28 0.17
C LEU A 43 -0.07 -6.67 1.41
N CYS A 44 0.35 -7.93 1.51
CA CYS A 44 1.17 -8.40 2.62
C CYS A 44 2.51 -7.65 2.67
N LYS A 45 3.12 -7.43 1.52
CA LYS A 45 4.39 -6.72 1.43
C LYS A 45 4.24 -5.27 1.89
N LEU A 46 3.14 -4.61 1.50
CA LEU A 46 2.85 -3.25 1.91
C LEU A 46 2.58 -3.17 3.42
N ALA A 47 1.80 -4.09 3.96
CA ALA A 47 1.51 -4.13 5.39
C ALA A 47 2.79 -4.32 6.20
N ASP A 48 3.68 -5.18 5.75
CA ASP A 48 4.97 -5.39 6.40
C ASP A 48 5.86 -4.15 6.29
N HIS A 49 5.87 -3.51 5.13
CA HIS A 49 6.67 -2.30 4.91
C HIS A 49 6.24 -1.18 5.86
N TYR A 50 4.94 -1.02 6.08
CA TYR A 50 4.40 0.02 6.96
C TYR A 50 4.24 -0.44 8.41
N ASP A 51 4.54 -1.71 8.68
CA ASP A 51 4.41 -2.31 10.03
C ASP A 51 2.99 -2.15 10.58
N VAL A 52 2.01 -2.46 9.75
CA VAL A 52 0.59 -2.43 10.10
C VAL A 52 -0.07 -3.75 9.73
N THR A 53 -1.29 -3.96 10.24
CA THR A 53 -2.08 -5.13 9.84
C THR A 53 -2.69 -4.92 8.47
N LEU A 54 -3.04 -6.02 7.80
CA LEU A 54 -3.80 -5.96 6.54
C LEU A 54 -5.13 -5.25 6.75
N ASP A 55 -5.82 -5.53 7.85
CA ASP A 55 -7.10 -4.90 8.15
C ASP A 55 -6.99 -3.38 8.23
N TYR A 56 -5.94 -2.89 8.88
CA TYR A 56 -5.70 -1.45 8.96
C TYR A 56 -5.41 -0.87 7.57
N LEU A 57 -4.54 -1.53 6.81
CA LEU A 57 -4.15 -1.07 5.48
C LEU A 57 -5.35 -0.91 4.55
N VAL A 58 -6.25 -1.90 4.56
CA VAL A 58 -7.43 -1.88 3.68
C VAL A 58 -8.60 -1.08 4.26
N GLY A 59 -8.48 -0.57 5.48
CA GLY A 59 -9.49 0.28 6.07
C GLY A 59 -10.57 -0.43 6.86
N ARG A 60 -10.36 -1.72 7.20
CA ARG A 60 -11.33 -2.50 7.99
C ARG A 60 -11.16 -2.32 9.50
N SER A 61 -10.04 -1.75 9.91
CA SER A 61 -9.71 -1.52 11.32
C SER A 61 -9.09 -0.15 11.47
N ASP A 62 -9.34 0.50 12.60
CA ASP A 62 -8.70 1.77 12.97
C ASP A 62 -7.44 1.57 13.80
N ALA A 63 -7.15 0.34 14.20
CA ALA A 63 -5.98 0.01 15.00
C ALA A 63 -4.84 -0.46 14.10
N PRO A 64 -3.72 0.30 13.99
CA PRO A 64 -2.62 -0.07 13.10
C PRO A 64 -1.76 -1.21 13.63
N GLY A 65 -1.77 -1.46 14.92
CA GLY A 65 -0.83 -2.33 15.59
C GLY A 65 -0.82 -3.76 15.12
N LYS A 66 0.34 -4.34 15.13
CA LYS A 66 0.56 -5.76 14.97
C LYS A 66 0.75 -6.39 16.35
#